data_fa96fc7ee4b2d0f468fccaca9c4cb66f
#
_entry.id   fa96fc7ee4b2d0f468fccaca9c4cb66f
#
_cell.length_a   1.000
_cell.length_b   1.000
_cell.length_c   1.000
_cell.angle_alpha   90.00
_cell.angle_beta   90.00
_cell.angle_gamma   90.00
#
_symmetry.space_group_name_H-M   'P 1'
#
loop_
_entity.id
_entity.type
_entity.pdbx_description
1 polymer ?
#
loop_
_entity_poly.entity_id
_entity_poly.type
_entity_poly.pdbx_seq_one_letter_code
_entity_poly.pdbx_strand_id
1 'polypeptide(L)'
;MKKTFRNLFMFAVFAYLYIPIIILVVNSFNADRYGFQWKGFSWNWYERLFNNDTLVQATLNSVTIAFFAATLSTILGALTSIALYRYKFRGKQMVGGLLFIVMMSPDIVMAVSMLVLFMMLGIQLGFISLLIAHITFCLPYVVITISARLSDFDGKMLEAAKDLGASEVTILRKIILPLALPSIISGWLLSFTISLDDVVVSSFVTSPSYEVLPLKIFSLVKTGVTPEVNALATIMIVFSLSLVVLSQLALRKKH
;
A
#
# COMPACT_ATOMS: atom_id res chain seq x y z
N MET A 1 32.84 20.31 13.49
CA MET A 1 31.82 20.02 14.52
C MET A 1 30.40 19.84 13.95
N LYS A 2 29.84 20.75 13.13
CA LYS A 2 28.46 20.63 12.62
C LYS A 2 28.18 19.36 11.82
N LYS A 3 29.12 18.87 10.99
CA LYS A 3 28.93 17.68 10.15
C LYS A 3 28.91 16.37 10.97
N THR A 4 29.79 16.25 11.95
CA THR A 4 29.85 15.10 12.86
C THR A 4 28.61 15.02 13.74
N PHE A 5 28.15 16.15 14.30
CA PHE A 5 26.92 16.20 15.10
C PHE A 5 25.69 15.80 14.27
N ARG A 6 25.58 16.29 13.03
CA ARG A 6 24.51 15.91 12.11
C ARG A 6 24.50 14.41 11.83
N ASN A 7 25.67 13.82 11.55
CA ASN A 7 25.77 12.39 11.25
C ASN A 7 25.42 11.53 12.47
N LEU A 8 25.88 11.95 13.67
CA LEU A 8 25.53 11.25 14.92
C LEU A 8 24.02 11.33 15.20
N PHE A 9 23.42 12.50 15.01
CA PHE A 9 21.98 12.69 15.16
C PHE A 9 21.19 11.82 14.18
N MET A 10 21.57 11.81 12.89
CA MET A 10 20.94 10.95 11.89
C MET A 10 21.07 9.48 12.26
N PHE A 11 22.26 9.04 12.69
CA PHE A 11 22.47 7.66 13.14
C PHE A 11 21.57 7.31 14.34
N ALA A 12 21.46 8.19 15.31
CA ALA A 12 20.59 7.98 16.47
C ALA A 12 19.11 7.86 16.09
N VAL A 13 18.63 8.70 15.16
CA VAL A 13 17.25 8.63 14.65
C VAL A 13 17.02 7.31 13.91
N PHE A 14 17.91 6.92 13.00
CA PHE A 14 17.77 5.64 12.29
C PHE A 14 17.87 4.45 13.25
N ALA A 15 18.81 4.47 14.20
CA ALA A 15 18.91 3.42 15.21
C ALA A 15 17.60 3.30 16.01
N TYR A 16 17.04 4.41 16.47
CA TYR A 16 15.77 4.43 17.21
C TYR A 16 14.62 3.81 16.40
N LEU A 17 14.55 4.09 15.10
CA LEU A 17 13.49 3.56 14.22
C LEU A 17 13.70 2.08 13.88
N TYR A 18 14.94 1.65 13.66
CA TYR A 18 15.21 0.30 13.15
C TYR A 18 15.50 -0.73 14.25
N ILE A 19 15.96 -0.33 15.45
CA ILE A 19 16.24 -1.25 16.55
C ILE A 19 15.02 -2.13 16.90
N PRO A 20 13.79 -1.61 17.06
CA PRO A 20 12.62 -2.46 17.33
C PRO A 20 12.37 -3.51 16.24
N ILE A 21 12.57 -3.13 14.98
CA ILE A 21 12.41 -4.05 13.84
C ILE A 21 13.49 -5.15 13.87
N ILE A 22 14.73 -4.77 14.15
CA ILE A 22 15.83 -5.74 14.29
C ILE A 22 15.57 -6.70 15.44
N ILE A 23 15.12 -6.19 16.59
CA ILE A 23 14.75 -7.03 17.75
C ILE A 23 13.65 -8.03 17.38
N LEU A 24 12.62 -7.59 16.66
CA LEU A 24 11.54 -8.44 16.20
C LEU A 24 12.08 -9.54 15.28
N VAL A 25 12.93 -9.19 14.29
CA VAL A 25 13.55 -10.15 13.37
C VAL A 25 14.44 -11.14 14.12
N VAL A 26 15.27 -10.68 15.07
CA VAL A 26 16.12 -11.56 15.88
C VAL A 26 15.24 -12.48 16.75
N ASN A 27 14.22 -11.98 17.37
CA ASN A 27 13.31 -12.78 18.21
C ASN A 27 12.50 -13.81 17.41
N SER A 28 12.30 -13.60 16.11
CA SER A 28 11.65 -14.60 15.26
C SER A 28 12.46 -15.91 15.13
N PHE A 29 13.77 -15.85 15.39
CA PHE A 29 14.66 -17.01 15.42
C PHE A 29 15.04 -17.48 16.83
N ASN A 30 14.55 -16.82 17.87
CA ASN A 30 14.87 -17.18 19.26
C ASN A 30 14.01 -18.36 19.70
N ALA A 31 14.62 -19.40 20.27
CA ALA A 31 13.92 -20.56 20.83
C ALA A 31 13.03 -20.21 22.04
N ASP A 32 13.24 -19.06 22.70
CA ASP A 32 12.43 -18.60 23.80
C ASP A 32 11.06 -18.09 23.35
N ARG A 33 10.01 -18.56 24.02
CA ARG A 33 8.62 -18.16 23.70
C ARG A 33 8.33 -16.68 23.96
N TYR A 34 8.97 -16.09 24.97
CA TYR A 34 8.66 -14.72 25.38
C TYR A 34 9.66 -13.70 24.85
N GLY A 35 10.76 -14.13 24.25
CA GLY A 35 11.78 -13.25 23.68
C GLY A 35 12.61 -12.45 24.68
N PHE A 36 12.48 -12.74 26.01
CA PHE A 36 13.22 -12.03 27.05
C PHE A 36 14.67 -12.49 27.18
N GLN A 37 14.95 -13.73 26.82
CA GLN A 37 16.28 -14.32 26.87
C GLN A 37 16.59 -15.03 25.55
N TRP A 38 17.82 -14.93 25.10
CA TRP A 38 18.27 -15.70 23.95
C TRP A 38 18.54 -17.16 24.37
N LYS A 39 17.68 -18.09 23.95
CA LYS A 39 17.81 -19.53 24.22
C LYS A 39 18.33 -20.34 23.05
N GLY A 40 18.93 -19.69 22.09
CA GLY A 40 19.46 -20.33 20.90
C GLY A 40 18.62 -20.09 19.64
N PHE A 41 19.21 -20.44 18.51
CA PHE A 41 18.56 -20.28 17.19
C PHE A 41 17.56 -21.42 16.96
N SER A 42 16.38 -21.08 16.45
CA SER A 42 15.30 -22.04 16.16
C SER A 42 14.44 -21.58 14.99
N TRP A 43 13.98 -22.52 14.15
CA TRP A 43 13.00 -22.33 13.10
C TRP A 43 11.57 -22.67 13.53
N ASN A 44 11.35 -23.09 14.78
CA ASN A 44 10.06 -23.59 15.29
C ASN A 44 8.90 -22.65 15.04
N TRP A 45 9.14 -21.33 15.12
CA TRP A 45 8.06 -20.33 14.94
C TRP A 45 7.60 -20.24 13.48
N TYR A 46 8.49 -20.45 12.54
CA TYR A 46 8.15 -20.52 11.12
C TYR A 46 7.38 -21.80 10.80
N GLU A 47 7.78 -22.94 11.35
CA GLU A 47 7.04 -24.21 11.20
C GLU A 47 5.62 -24.09 11.79
N ARG A 48 5.50 -23.52 12.98
CA ARG A 48 4.18 -23.27 13.61
C ARG A 48 3.34 -22.29 12.83
N LEU A 49 3.94 -21.22 12.29
CA LEU A 49 3.25 -20.25 11.46
C LEU A 49 2.64 -20.91 10.24
N PHE A 50 3.39 -21.74 9.52
CA PHE A 50 2.89 -22.42 8.32
C PHE A 50 1.85 -23.51 8.62
N ASN A 51 1.84 -24.04 9.83
CA ASN A 51 0.84 -24.98 10.32
C ASN A 51 -0.36 -24.28 11.00
N ASN A 52 -0.38 -22.95 11.05
CA ASN A 52 -1.46 -22.16 11.61
C ASN A 52 -2.40 -21.68 10.48
N ASP A 53 -3.39 -22.51 10.15
CA ASP A 53 -4.34 -22.24 9.05
C ASP A 53 -4.98 -20.86 9.15
N THR A 54 -5.29 -20.38 10.35
CA THR A 54 -5.95 -19.08 10.53
C THR A 54 -5.02 -17.91 10.18
N LEU A 55 -3.74 -17.97 10.53
CA LEU A 55 -2.74 -16.95 10.16
C LEU A 55 -2.40 -16.99 8.68
N VAL A 56 -2.25 -18.19 8.12
CA VAL A 56 -1.99 -18.37 6.69
C VAL A 56 -3.17 -17.83 5.89
N GLN A 57 -4.41 -18.19 6.25
CA GLN A 57 -5.60 -17.70 5.55
C GLN A 57 -5.76 -16.19 5.65
N ALA A 58 -5.57 -15.60 6.83
CA ALA A 58 -5.61 -14.14 7.01
C ALA A 58 -4.53 -13.42 6.18
N THR A 59 -3.34 -14.02 6.06
CA THR A 59 -2.27 -13.50 5.21
C THR A 59 -2.65 -13.53 3.73
N LEU A 60 -3.18 -14.65 3.26
CA LEU A 60 -3.64 -14.79 1.88
C LEU A 60 -4.77 -13.82 1.56
N ASN A 61 -5.73 -13.66 2.48
CA ASN A 61 -6.81 -12.69 2.34
C ASN A 61 -6.27 -11.26 2.20
N SER A 62 -5.32 -10.85 3.05
CA SER A 62 -4.72 -9.52 2.99
C SER A 62 -3.96 -9.27 1.70
N VAL A 63 -3.12 -10.22 1.29
CA VAL A 63 -2.37 -10.10 0.02
C VAL A 63 -3.33 -10.04 -1.17
N THR A 64 -4.40 -10.82 -1.14
CA THR A 64 -5.41 -10.83 -2.20
C THR A 64 -6.14 -9.48 -2.29
N ILE A 65 -6.64 -8.97 -1.16
CA ILE A 65 -7.28 -7.64 -1.13
C ILE A 65 -6.30 -6.55 -1.58
N ALA A 66 -5.09 -6.52 -1.03
CA ALA A 66 -4.10 -5.52 -1.37
C ALA A 66 -3.73 -5.55 -2.86
N PHE A 67 -3.58 -6.73 -3.45
CA PHE A 67 -3.28 -6.88 -4.87
C PHE A 67 -4.41 -6.35 -5.76
N PHE A 68 -5.65 -6.76 -5.50
CA PHE A 68 -6.79 -6.32 -6.31
C PHE A 68 -7.10 -4.83 -6.07
N ALA A 69 -7.06 -4.35 -4.83
CA ALA A 69 -7.26 -2.95 -4.52
C ALA A 69 -6.19 -2.07 -5.17
N ALA A 70 -4.91 -2.42 -5.06
CA ALA A 70 -3.82 -1.71 -5.70
C ALA A 70 -3.95 -1.71 -7.22
N THR A 71 -4.32 -2.83 -7.82
CA THR A 71 -4.46 -2.93 -9.27
C THR A 71 -5.63 -2.09 -9.79
N LEU A 72 -6.80 -2.21 -9.16
CA LEU A 72 -7.98 -1.47 -9.59
C LEU A 72 -7.86 0.04 -9.30
N SER A 73 -7.35 0.42 -8.11
CA SER A 73 -7.10 1.83 -7.81
C SER A 73 -6.04 2.44 -8.73
N THR A 74 -5.03 1.66 -9.16
CA THR A 74 -4.02 2.15 -10.10
C THR A 74 -4.58 2.34 -11.51
N ILE A 75 -5.40 1.43 -11.99
CA ILE A 75 -6.08 1.59 -13.28
C ILE A 75 -6.98 2.83 -13.25
N LEU A 76 -7.85 2.94 -12.26
CA LEU A 76 -8.76 4.07 -12.11
C LEU A 76 -8.00 5.38 -11.88
N GLY A 77 -6.97 5.35 -11.04
CA GLY A 77 -6.14 6.51 -10.73
C GLY A 77 -5.33 6.99 -11.91
N ALA A 78 -4.78 6.08 -12.72
CA ALA A 78 -4.07 6.45 -13.95
C ALA A 78 -5.02 7.11 -14.97
N LEU A 79 -6.21 6.54 -15.17
CA LEU A 79 -7.23 7.12 -16.04
C LEU A 79 -7.65 8.50 -15.56
N THR A 80 -7.92 8.63 -14.25
CA THR A 80 -8.30 9.91 -13.63
C THR A 80 -7.18 10.95 -13.76
N SER A 81 -5.93 10.58 -13.47
CA SER A 81 -4.78 11.50 -13.58
C SER A 81 -4.57 11.99 -15.01
N ILE A 82 -4.66 11.08 -15.99
CA ILE A 82 -4.53 11.43 -17.40
C ILE A 82 -5.69 12.34 -17.83
N ALA A 83 -6.93 12.06 -17.39
CA ALA A 83 -8.08 12.89 -17.69
C ALA A 83 -7.94 14.30 -17.06
N LEU A 84 -7.51 14.40 -15.82
CA LEU A 84 -7.25 15.66 -15.14
C LEU A 84 -6.10 16.45 -15.77
N TYR A 85 -5.05 15.78 -16.24
CA TYR A 85 -3.93 16.44 -16.93
C TYR A 85 -4.33 16.97 -18.31
N ARG A 86 -4.98 16.14 -19.12
CA ARG A 86 -5.15 16.37 -20.55
C ARG A 86 -6.38 17.18 -20.93
N TYR A 87 -7.49 16.98 -20.19
CA TYR A 87 -8.78 17.52 -20.58
C TYR A 87 -9.22 18.67 -19.69
N LYS A 88 -9.91 19.64 -20.31
CA LYS A 88 -10.68 20.69 -19.62
C LYS A 88 -12.15 20.29 -19.67
N PHE A 89 -12.74 19.95 -18.53
CA PHE A 89 -14.14 19.55 -18.45
C PHE A 89 -14.82 20.18 -17.22
N ARG A 90 -16.14 20.30 -17.26
CA ARG A 90 -16.94 20.74 -16.12
C ARG A 90 -16.82 19.69 -15.02
N GLY A 91 -16.55 20.12 -13.77
CA GLY A 91 -16.36 19.20 -12.64
C GLY A 91 -14.92 18.79 -12.37
N LYS A 92 -13.92 19.20 -13.17
CA LYS A 92 -12.50 18.92 -12.90
C LYS A 92 -12.06 19.32 -11.50
N GLN A 93 -12.47 20.53 -11.06
CA GLN A 93 -12.16 21.00 -9.70
C GLN A 93 -12.89 20.19 -8.63
N MET A 94 -14.13 19.76 -8.90
CA MET A 94 -14.90 18.91 -7.99
C MET A 94 -14.23 17.54 -7.81
N VAL A 95 -13.76 16.90 -8.88
CA VAL A 95 -13.00 15.63 -8.78
C VAL A 95 -11.74 15.83 -7.94
N GLY A 96 -10.97 16.88 -8.21
CA GLY A 96 -9.79 17.21 -7.40
C GLY A 96 -10.12 17.45 -5.93
N GLY A 97 -11.19 18.18 -5.65
CA GLY A 97 -11.69 18.43 -4.29
C GLY A 97 -12.13 17.16 -3.57
N LEU A 98 -12.86 16.26 -4.25
CA LEU A 98 -13.28 14.98 -3.68
C LEU A 98 -12.10 14.09 -3.33
N LEU A 99 -11.11 13.98 -4.22
CA LEU A 99 -9.88 13.23 -3.94
C LEU A 99 -9.14 13.77 -2.70
N PHE A 100 -9.06 15.10 -2.59
CA PHE A 100 -8.45 15.77 -1.44
C PHE A 100 -9.24 15.52 -0.15
N ILE A 101 -10.57 15.58 -0.18
CA ILE A 101 -11.43 15.30 0.97
C ILE A 101 -11.22 13.86 1.45
N VAL A 102 -11.21 12.88 0.56
CA VAL A 102 -10.97 11.46 0.92
C VAL A 102 -9.61 11.30 1.59
N MET A 103 -8.56 11.92 1.04
CA MET A 103 -7.21 11.82 1.56
C MET A 103 -7.02 12.50 2.93
N MET A 104 -7.76 13.59 3.19
CA MET A 104 -7.70 14.33 4.45
C MET A 104 -8.68 13.82 5.51
N SER A 105 -9.58 12.92 5.14
CA SER A 105 -10.57 12.37 6.08
C SER A 105 -9.88 11.47 7.10
N PRO A 106 -10.23 11.59 8.40
CA PRO A 106 -9.81 10.61 9.40
C PRO A 106 -10.29 9.20 9.02
N ASP A 107 -9.41 8.20 9.12
CA ASP A 107 -9.71 6.82 8.73
C ASP A 107 -10.98 6.27 9.38
N ILE A 108 -11.21 6.59 10.66
CA ILE A 108 -12.39 6.15 11.39
C ILE A 108 -13.69 6.74 10.82
N VAL A 109 -13.66 8.00 10.37
CA VAL A 109 -14.83 8.65 9.76
C VAL A 109 -15.15 8.00 8.43
N MET A 110 -14.13 7.70 7.64
CA MET A 110 -14.26 7.01 6.37
C MET A 110 -14.80 5.59 6.57
N ALA A 111 -14.23 4.85 7.53
CA ALA A 111 -14.64 3.49 7.87
C ALA A 111 -16.12 3.40 8.27
N VAL A 112 -16.57 4.27 9.19
CA VAL A 112 -17.97 4.31 9.63
C VAL A 112 -18.90 4.74 8.48
N SER A 113 -18.49 5.73 7.69
CA SER A 113 -19.29 6.18 6.55
C SER A 113 -19.47 5.07 5.51
N MET A 114 -18.42 4.29 5.22
CA MET A 114 -18.50 3.15 4.33
C MET A 114 -19.35 2.03 4.89
N LEU A 115 -19.22 1.71 6.18
CA LEU A 115 -20.06 0.71 6.84
C LEU A 115 -21.55 1.08 6.67
N VAL A 116 -21.92 2.33 7.01
CA VAL A 116 -23.29 2.81 6.87
C VAL A 116 -23.78 2.73 5.43
N LEU A 117 -22.95 3.16 4.49
CA LEU A 117 -23.24 3.08 3.06
C LEU A 117 -23.50 1.64 2.60
N PHE A 118 -22.64 0.71 2.99
CA PHE A 118 -22.79 -0.70 2.63
C PHE A 118 -24.05 -1.33 3.23
N MET A 119 -24.38 -0.98 4.48
CA MET A 119 -25.64 -1.41 5.11
C MET A 119 -26.86 -0.86 4.37
N MET A 120 -26.85 0.42 3.98
CA MET A 120 -27.95 1.04 3.23
C MET A 120 -28.14 0.43 1.84
N LEU A 121 -27.03 0.01 1.19
CA LEU A 121 -27.07 -0.62 -0.14
C LEU A 121 -27.28 -2.13 -0.08
N GLY A 122 -27.38 -2.73 1.11
CA GLY A 122 -27.50 -4.19 1.28
C GLY A 122 -26.26 -4.96 0.86
N ILE A 123 -25.09 -4.31 0.82
CA ILE A 123 -23.81 -4.97 0.49
C ILE A 123 -23.34 -5.77 1.70
N GLN A 124 -23.18 -7.08 1.53
CA GLN A 124 -22.68 -7.94 2.58
C GLN A 124 -21.21 -7.62 2.90
N LEU A 125 -20.89 -7.57 4.21
CA LEU A 125 -19.52 -7.36 4.66
C LEU A 125 -18.64 -8.59 4.34
N GLY A 126 -17.39 -8.34 3.96
CA GLY A 126 -16.41 -9.36 3.59
C GLY A 126 -15.53 -8.92 2.43
N PHE A 127 -15.22 -9.82 1.49
CA PHE A 127 -14.30 -9.54 0.39
C PHE A 127 -14.71 -8.32 -0.46
N ILE A 128 -15.97 -8.21 -0.88
CA ILE A 128 -16.42 -7.13 -1.78
C ILE A 128 -16.43 -5.78 -1.08
N SER A 129 -16.95 -5.70 0.15
CA SER A 129 -16.94 -4.46 0.93
C SER A 129 -15.52 -3.97 1.24
N LEU A 130 -14.62 -4.90 1.62
CA LEU A 130 -13.20 -4.61 1.78
C LEU A 130 -12.58 -4.09 0.49
N LEU A 131 -12.80 -4.78 -0.63
CA LEU A 131 -12.22 -4.40 -1.91
C LEU A 131 -12.66 -2.99 -2.33
N ILE A 132 -13.96 -2.68 -2.26
CA ILE A 132 -14.50 -1.35 -2.60
C ILE A 132 -13.91 -0.29 -1.67
N ALA A 133 -13.87 -0.55 -0.37
CA ALA A 133 -13.31 0.38 0.61
C ALA A 133 -11.83 0.67 0.33
N HIS A 134 -11.03 -0.38 0.12
CA HIS A 134 -9.60 -0.26 -0.15
C HIS A 134 -9.32 0.46 -1.48
N ILE A 135 -10.08 0.20 -2.54
CA ILE A 135 -9.98 0.98 -3.79
C ILE A 135 -10.26 2.46 -3.52
N THR A 136 -11.28 2.77 -2.73
CA THR A 136 -11.72 4.14 -2.50
C THR A 136 -10.66 4.96 -1.78
N PHE A 137 -10.06 4.45 -0.70
CA PHE A 137 -9.04 5.22 0.01
C PHE A 137 -7.66 5.17 -0.65
N CYS A 138 -7.33 4.13 -1.44
CA CYS A 138 -6.09 4.06 -2.19
C CYS A 138 -6.07 5.00 -3.42
N LEU A 139 -7.23 5.21 -4.04
CA LEU A 139 -7.36 5.97 -5.29
C LEU A 139 -6.71 7.37 -5.26
N PRO A 140 -6.92 8.23 -4.23
CA PRO A 140 -6.32 9.56 -4.17
C PRO A 140 -4.78 9.53 -4.20
N TYR A 141 -4.17 8.59 -3.50
CA TYR A 141 -2.71 8.46 -3.45
C TYR A 141 -2.13 8.10 -4.81
N VAL A 142 -2.78 7.23 -5.55
CA VAL A 142 -2.40 6.89 -6.94
C VAL A 142 -2.53 8.12 -7.84
N VAL A 143 -3.67 8.81 -7.77
CA VAL A 143 -3.95 9.99 -8.61
C VAL A 143 -2.88 11.06 -8.37
N ILE A 144 -2.56 11.36 -7.11
CA ILE A 144 -1.54 12.36 -6.78
C ILE A 144 -0.16 11.95 -7.28
N THR A 145 0.23 10.68 -7.06
CA THR A 145 1.54 10.16 -7.48
C THR A 145 1.72 10.26 -9.00
N ILE A 146 0.69 9.90 -9.76
CA ILE A 146 0.75 9.95 -11.23
C ILE A 146 0.63 11.40 -11.72
N SER A 147 -0.27 12.21 -11.14
CA SER A 147 -0.45 13.61 -11.52
C SER A 147 0.78 14.46 -11.29
N ALA A 148 1.52 14.23 -10.21
CA ALA A 148 2.79 14.89 -9.93
C ALA A 148 3.78 14.65 -11.08
N ARG A 149 3.90 13.41 -11.57
CA ARG A 149 4.75 13.07 -12.69
C ARG A 149 4.28 13.69 -14.01
N LEU A 150 2.96 13.68 -14.25
CA LEU A 150 2.39 14.26 -15.47
C LEU A 150 2.57 15.78 -15.54
N SER A 151 2.58 16.47 -14.38
CA SER A 151 2.80 17.92 -14.31
C SER A 151 4.21 18.34 -14.75
N ASP A 152 5.21 17.45 -14.65
CA ASP A 152 6.58 17.69 -15.06
C ASP A 152 6.78 17.61 -16.58
N PHE A 153 5.75 17.16 -17.34
CA PHE A 153 5.88 17.02 -18.79
C PHE A 153 5.67 18.33 -19.51
N ASP A 154 6.57 18.62 -20.45
CA ASP A 154 6.40 19.76 -21.35
C ASP A 154 5.22 19.51 -22.30
N GLY A 155 4.18 20.32 -22.16
CA GLY A 155 2.99 20.26 -23.04
C GLY A 155 3.31 20.40 -24.53
N LYS A 156 4.40 21.08 -24.86
CA LYS A 156 4.87 21.26 -26.27
C LYS A 156 5.16 19.93 -26.94
N MET A 157 5.60 18.92 -26.21
CA MET A 157 5.83 17.58 -26.76
C MET A 157 4.53 16.96 -27.30
N LEU A 158 3.41 17.19 -26.60
CA LEU A 158 2.10 16.69 -27.03
C LEU A 158 1.55 17.47 -28.22
N GLU A 159 1.83 18.78 -28.30
CA GLU A 159 1.46 19.63 -29.41
C GLU A 159 2.26 19.22 -30.67
N ALA A 160 3.57 19.07 -30.55
CA ALA A 160 4.42 18.59 -31.64
C ALA A 160 3.99 17.22 -32.18
N ALA A 161 3.60 16.30 -31.31
CA ALA A 161 3.08 15.00 -31.74
C ALA A 161 1.76 15.12 -32.51
N LYS A 162 0.88 16.07 -32.14
CA LYS A 162 -0.35 16.36 -32.89
C LYS A 162 -0.05 16.99 -34.26
N ASP A 163 0.88 17.91 -34.32
CA ASP A 163 1.29 18.55 -35.56
C ASP A 163 1.86 17.54 -36.58
N LEU A 164 2.50 16.47 -36.07
CA LEU A 164 2.94 15.32 -36.86
C LEU A 164 1.82 14.31 -37.19
N GLY A 165 0.55 14.63 -36.88
CA GLY A 165 -0.61 13.80 -37.21
C GLY A 165 -0.85 12.64 -36.27
N ALA A 166 -0.22 12.61 -35.10
CA ALA A 166 -0.46 11.52 -34.13
C ALA A 166 -1.88 11.57 -33.57
N SER A 167 -2.58 10.43 -33.62
CA SER A 167 -3.91 10.30 -33.02
C SER A 167 -3.82 10.34 -31.47
N GLU A 168 -4.93 10.67 -30.80
CA GLU A 168 -5.05 10.70 -29.34
C GLU A 168 -4.61 9.37 -28.70
N VAL A 169 -4.98 8.24 -29.30
CA VAL A 169 -4.59 6.90 -28.82
C VAL A 169 -3.09 6.67 -28.99
N THR A 170 -2.50 7.18 -30.09
CA THR A 170 -1.06 7.09 -30.34
C THR A 170 -0.28 7.89 -29.29
N ILE A 171 -0.71 9.10 -28.99
CA ILE A 171 -0.11 9.97 -27.96
C ILE A 171 -0.22 9.28 -26.58
N LEU A 172 -1.39 8.73 -26.24
CA LEU A 172 -1.58 8.05 -24.98
C LEU A 172 -0.63 6.83 -24.84
N ARG A 173 -0.62 5.95 -25.85
CA ARG A 173 0.13 4.68 -25.77
C ARG A 173 1.64 4.84 -25.97
N LYS A 174 2.06 5.74 -26.83
CA LYS A 174 3.49 5.88 -27.21
C LYS A 174 4.23 6.98 -26.45
N ILE A 175 3.51 7.95 -25.86
CA ILE A 175 4.13 9.08 -25.16
C ILE A 175 3.72 9.07 -23.68
N ILE A 176 2.43 9.23 -23.35
CA ILE A 176 1.98 9.45 -21.97
C ILE A 176 2.22 8.21 -21.10
N LEU A 177 1.74 7.03 -21.52
CA LEU A 177 1.86 5.81 -20.74
C LEU A 177 3.32 5.40 -20.48
N PRO A 178 4.25 5.38 -21.47
CA PRO A 178 5.64 5.05 -21.20
C PRO A 178 6.33 6.03 -20.24
N LEU A 179 6.05 7.33 -20.36
CA LEU A 179 6.61 8.36 -19.48
C LEU A 179 6.00 8.34 -18.08
N ALA A 180 4.73 7.97 -17.94
CA ALA A 180 4.06 7.82 -16.65
C ALA A 180 4.29 6.45 -16.00
N LEU A 181 4.83 5.47 -16.71
CA LEU A 181 4.98 4.10 -16.21
C LEU A 181 5.71 4.00 -14.86
N PRO A 182 6.82 4.74 -14.61
CA PRO A 182 7.47 4.73 -13.30
C PRO A 182 6.55 5.19 -12.16
N SER A 183 5.76 6.25 -12.39
CA SER A 183 4.82 6.74 -11.38
C SER A 183 3.59 5.85 -11.22
N ILE A 184 3.16 5.15 -12.28
CA ILE A 184 2.10 4.14 -12.21
C ILE A 184 2.54 2.96 -11.33
N ILE A 185 3.78 2.46 -11.51
CA ILE A 185 4.36 1.40 -10.68
C ILE A 185 4.50 1.88 -9.23
N SER A 186 4.99 3.10 -9.01
CA SER A 186 5.10 3.68 -7.67
C SER A 186 3.75 3.84 -6.99
N GLY A 187 2.72 4.28 -7.72
CA GLY A 187 1.35 4.38 -7.23
C GLY A 187 0.75 3.02 -6.86
N TRP A 188 1.02 1.99 -7.67
CA TRP A 188 0.60 0.62 -7.38
C TRP A 188 1.25 0.09 -6.09
N LEU A 189 2.58 0.26 -5.93
CA LEU A 189 3.30 -0.17 -4.73
C LEU A 189 2.83 0.58 -3.49
N LEU A 190 2.61 1.88 -3.59
CA LEU A 190 2.08 2.69 -2.49
C LEU A 190 0.69 2.19 -2.07
N SER A 191 -0.22 1.99 -3.03
CA SER A 191 -1.56 1.46 -2.77
C SER A 191 -1.52 0.05 -2.18
N PHE A 192 -0.64 -0.81 -2.69
CA PHE A 192 -0.46 -2.15 -2.16
C PHE A 192 -0.04 -2.13 -0.69
N THR A 193 0.93 -1.27 -0.35
CA THR A 193 1.41 -1.13 1.03
C THR A 193 0.33 -0.57 1.95
N ILE A 194 -0.34 0.53 1.54
CA ILE A 194 -1.43 1.15 2.33
C ILE A 194 -2.58 0.17 2.56
N SER A 195 -2.95 -0.60 1.53
CA SER A 195 -4.01 -1.60 1.64
C SER A 195 -3.61 -2.81 2.50
N LEU A 196 -2.32 -3.17 2.52
CA LEU A 196 -1.83 -4.34 3.24
C LEU A 196 -1.78 -4.12 4.75
N ASP A 197 -1.53 -2.91 5.22
CA ASP A 197 -1.37 -2.58 6.64
C ASP A 197 -2.60 -1.92 7.27
N ASP A 198 -3.70 -1.75 6.51
CA ASP A 198 -4.92 -1.13 7.04
C ASP A 198 -5.59 -1.99 8.12
N VAL A 199 -5.77 -1.38 9.27
CA VAL A 199 -6.50 -1.95 10.42
C VAL A 199 -7.85 -1.26 10.59
N VAL A 200 -7.89 0.06 10.40
CA VAL A 200 -9.04 0.87 10.82
C VAL A 200 -10.22 0.62 9.91
N VAL A 201 -10.08 0.85 8.61
CA VAL A 201 -11.19 0.63 7.67
C VAL A 201 -11.58 -0.84 7.64
N SER A 202 -10.60 -1.74 7.58
CA SER A 202 -10.84 -3.18 7.59
C SER A 202 -11.68 -3.63 8.79
N SER A 203 -11.47 -3.06 9.98
CA SER A 203 -12.21 -3.46 11.20
C SER A 203 -13.71 -3.21 11.13
N PHE A 204 -14.16 -2.26 10.31
CA PHE A 204 -15.57 -1.92 10.15
C PHE A 204 -16.26 -2.63 8.97
N VAL A 205 -15.50 -2.93 7.90
CA VAL A 205 -16.10 -3.41 6.65
C VAL A 205 -15.77 -4.88 6.31
N THR A 206 -15.03 -5.57 7.19
CA THR A 206 -14.76 -7.01 7.09
C THR A 206 -15.90 -7.84 7.68
N SER A 207 -15.78 -9.17 7.55
CA SER A 207 -16.67 -10.13 8.21
C SER A 207 -15.84 -11.20 8.96
N PRO A 208 -16.44 -11.90 9.93
CA PRO A 208 -15.77 -13.00 10.61
C PRO A 208 -15.29 -14.12 9.69
N SER A 209 -15.94 -14.29 8.53
CA SER A 209 -15.57 -15.29 7.53
C SER A 209 -14.44 -14.83 6.60
N TYR A 210 -14.07 -13.55 6.62
CA TYR A 210 -13.02 -12.99 5.78
C TYR A 210 -12.10 -12.08 6.58
N GLU A 211 -11.39 -12.69 7.54
CA GLU A 211 -10.44 -11.96 8.39
C GLU A 211 -9.17 -11.63 7.62
N VAL A 212 -8.65 -10.39 7.81
CA VAL A 212 -7.40 -9.93 7.21
C VAL A 212 -6.29 -9.88 8.26
N LEU A 213 -5.04 -10.00 7.79
CA LEU A 213 -3.86 -10.14 8.64
C LEU A 213 -3.68 -9.03 9.67
N PRO A 214 -3.82 -7.73 9.35
CA PRO A 214 -3.66 -6.66 10.34
C PRO A 214 -4.63 -6.80 11.51
N LEU A 215 -5.86 -7.18 11.25
CA LEU A 215 -6.86 -7.43 12.30
C LEU A 215 -6.52 -8.64 13.14
N LYS A 216 -6.02 -9.71 12.51
CA LYS A 216 -5.56 -10.91 13.23
C LYS A 216 -4.40 -10.59 14.17
N ILE A 217 -3.39 -9.86 13.67
CA ILE A 217 -2.25 -9.42 14.49
C ILE A 217 -2.74 -8.52 15.64
N PHE A 218 -3.61 -7.55 15.37
CA PHE A 218 -4.17 -6.67 16.38
C PHE A 218 -4.91 -7.45 17.49
N SER A 219 -5.68 -8.46 17.12
CA SER A 219 -6.35 -9.36 18.05
C SER A 219 -5.36 -10.16 18.91
N LEU A 220 -4.31 -10.73 18.28
CA LEU A 220 -3.27 -11.48 18.97
C LEU A 220 -2.46 -10.61 19.93
N VAL A 221 -2.15 -9.38 19.56
CA VAL A 221 -1.44 -8.44 20.46
C VAL A 221 -2.26 -8.14 21.71
N LYS A 222 -3.59 -8.03 21.60
CA LYS A 222 -4.48 -7.81 22.75
C LYS A 222 -4.60 -9.03 23.67
N THR A 223 -4.51 -10.22 23.12
CA THR A 223 -4.64 -11.49 23.88
C THR A 223 -3.30 -12.05 24.39
N GLY A 224 -2.19 -11.47 23.92
CA GLY A 224 -0.81 -11.87 24.21
C GLY A 224 -0.06 -12.22 22.92
N VAL A 225 1.08 -11.57 22.70
CA VAL A 225 1.89 -11.76 21.48
C VAL A 225 2.43 -13.19 21.45
N THR A 226 2.08 -13.95 20.42
CA THR A 226 2.68 -15.24 20.15
C THR A 226 3.93 -15.06 19.29
N PRO A 227 4.99 -15.84 19.48
CA PRO A 227 6.22 -15.71 18.71
C PRO A 227 6.04 -15.92 17.19
N GLU A 228 5.00 -16.64 16.78
CA GLU A 228 4.63 -16.79 15.38
C GLU A 228 4.36 -15.44 14.69
N VAL A 229 3.89 -14.43 15.45
CA VAL A 229 3.70 -13.06 14.94
C VAL A 229 5.03 -12.42 14.54
N ASN A 230 6.11 -12.68 15.32
CA ASN A 230 7.45 -12.18 14.97
C ASN A 230 7.97 -12.82 13.67
N ALA A 231 7.75 -14.13 13.49
CA ALA A 231 8.11 -14.84 12.27
C ALA A 231 7.32 -14.31 11.06
N LEU A 232 6.02 -14.11 11.23
CA LEU A 232 5.14 -13.55 10.22
C LEU A 232 5.56 -12.12 9.81
N ALA A 233 5.76 -11.24 10.80
CA ALA A 233 6.21 -9.87 10.55
C ALA A 233 7.57 -9.84 9.82
N THR A 234 8.49 -10.75 10.16
CA THR A 234 9.78 -10.89 9.46
C THR A 234 9.58 -11.26 8.00
N ILE A 235 8.71 -12.24 7.70
CA ILE A 235 8.37 -12.61 6.31
C ILE A 235 7.78 -11.41 5.56
N MET A 236 6.84 -10.69 6.17
CA MET A 236 6.20 -9.54 5.55
C MET A 236 7.19 -8.40 5.28
N ILE A 237 8.13 -8.13 6.19
CA ILE A 237 9.20 -7.14 5.99
C ILE A 237 10.07 -7.56 4.81
N VAL A 238 10.53 -8.80 4.76
CA VAL A 238 11.37 -9.32 3.67
C VAL A 238 10.61 -9.26 2.35
N PHE A 239 9.33 -9.64 2.33
CA PHE A 239 8.48 -9.57 1.15
C PHE A 239 8.32 -8.13 0.65
N SER A 240 7.97 -7.18 1.52
CA SER A 240 7.80 -5.76 1.17
C SER A 240 9.11 -5.15 0.65
N LEU A 241 10.24 -5.40 1.32
CA LEU A 241 11.55 -4.94 0.87
C LEU A 241 11.93 -5.53 -0.50
N SER A 242 11.65 -6.81 -0.73
CA SER A 242 11.92 -7.45 -2.02
C SER A 242 11.11 -6.84 -3.15
N LEU A 243 9.84 -6.51 -2.93
CA LEU A 243 9.00 -5.80 -3.91
C LEU A 243 9.56 -4.43 -4.27
N VAL A 244 10.00 -3.67 -3.26
CA VAL A 244 10.60 -2.34 -3.48
C VAL A 244 11.90 -2.45 -4.27
N VAL A 245 12.78 -3.37 -3.90
CA VAL A 245 14.07 -3.58 -4.61
C VAL A 245 13.82 -4.02 -6.05
N LEU A 246 12.94 -4.99 -6.28
CA LEU A 246 12.59 -5.47 -7.62
C LEU A 246 12.01 -4.35 -8.49
N SER A 247 11.13 -3.53 -7.93
CA SER A 247 10.58 -2.36 -8.61
C SER A 247 11.67 -1.37 -9.02
N GLN A 248 12.60 -1.04 -8.12
CA GLN A 248 13.70 -0.13 -8.43
C GLN A 248 14.64 -0.69 -9.51
N LEU A 249 14.93 -2.00 -9.46
CA LEU A 249 15.77 -2.65 -10.47
C LEU A 249 15.08 -2.67 -11.85
N ALA A 250 13.76 -2.90 -11.89
CA ALA A 250 12.99 -2.86 -13.13
C ALA A 250 12.96 -1.46 -13.76
N LEU A 251 12.90 -0.41 -12.93
CA LEU A 251 12.89 0.98 -13.38
C LEU A 251 14.29 1.45 -13.84
N ARG A 252 15.38 1.00 -13.19
CA ARG A 252 16.76 1.34 -13.58
C ARG A 252 17.16 0.84 -14.96
N LYS A 253 16.62 -0.29 -15.42
CA LYS A 253 16.95 -0.87 -16.75
C LYS A 253 16.38 -0.08 -17.93
N LYS A 254 15.57 0.96 -17.71
CA LYS A 254 14.95 1.77 -18.77
C LYS A 254 15.59 3.16 -18.97
N HIS A 255 16.64 3.47 -18.24
CA HIS A 255 17.51 4.64 -18.44
C HIS A 255 18.90 4.17 -18.88
#